data_66dcdecae2d14220c98ac47535af47bd
#
_entry.id   66dcdecae2d14220c98ac47535af47bd
#
_cell.length_a   1.000
_cell.length_b   1.000
_cell.length_c   1.000
_cell.angle_alpha   90.00
_cell.angle_beta   90.00
_cell.angle_gamma   90.00
#
_symmetry.space_group_name_H-M   'P 1'
#
loop_
_entity.id
_entity.type
_entity.pdbx_description
1 polymer ?
#
loop_
_entity_poly.entity_id
_entity_poly.type
_entity_poly.pdbx_seq_one_letter_code
_entity_poly.pdbx_strand_id
1 'polypeptide(L)'
;MLKKSIFLLLIFLSLYACVKQRDLSNNIVLAHILSQPDGLHPYNDNSVMRSYVFQYTQKTVVKLDMESLEYIPLLAKDLATVSDNGLAYTYELREGIKWDDGTDLTAKDVLFSTKIMLCPLTNNAQIRSNYSSVIKSIELYPGNPLKFTMHAHKINYTNADIFSELYIQQQNYWDPNSVLDNLTFEQIHSPKFKETEELSNWFNKYNHADNSYRPQQLQGLGAYQVTEWEASQYISLERKEDWWGQNDNSTYSNAYPDKIIFKVIKEDASTYLALKSQEIDVTTRIGTIKLMKLQEREYFNNNYHSEFKNRYSYNYIGLNMKPDGIKYKPFFVDQKVRRAMAYLTPINEIIEVMVHGKADRQAAQISTLKSTYNDTLKLIPFDIEKAKELLIEVGWVDTDGDNIRDKIINGVRTPFSFKLSYMSSPITKEIVLMIKESMYKAGLFVEPTPMDFTLFYKNAMDHNFEAMLGGWGGSASYSNPMQLWHTSSWVTKGSNFCGFGDAESDALIEEANTSLDSAKHAEALWKLQAKIYNDQPYVFLYASKNKIAIHKRFDNVQTYFERPGVMIQNLKLKPEFVNINLAPNVIE
;
A
#
# COMPACT_ATOMS: atom_id res chain seq x y z
N MET A 1 39.61 -51.61 -9.89
CA MET A 1 38.89 -50.92 -8.82
C MET A 1 39.47 -49.53 -8.49
N LEU A 2 40.76 -49.36 -8.46
CA LEU A 2 41.42 -48.05 -8.09
C LEU A 2 41.06 -46.86 -9.00
N LYS A 3 40.91 -47.08 -10.35
CA LYS A 3 40.55 -46.01 -11.31
C LYS A 3 39.09 -45.51 -11.17
N LYS A 4 38.15 -46.35 -10.73
CA LYS A 4 36.77 -45.94 -10.46
C LYS A 4 36.62 -45.15 -9.16
N SER A 5 37.43 -45.48 -8.15
CA SER A 5 37.42 -44.75 -6.88
C SER A 5 38.03 -43.36 -7.00
N ILE A 6 39.05 -43.18 -7.84
CA ILE A 6 39.66 -41.87 -8.12
C ILE A 6 38.69 -40.96 -8.90
N PHE A 7 37.93 -41.54 -9.83
CA PHE A 7 36.92 -40.76 -10.60
C PHE A 7 35.74 -40.31 -9.73
N LEU A 8 35.30 -41.16 -8.77
CA LEU A 8 34.27 -40.77 -7.79
C LEU A 8 34.78 -39.69 -6.81
N LEU A 9 36.07 -39.78 -6.41
CA LEU A 9 36.68 -38.77 -5.53
C LEU A 9 36.85 -37.41 -6.23
N LEU A 10 37.15 -37.41 -7.52
CA LEU A 10 37.20 -36.19 -8.35
C LEU A 10 35.84 -35.58 -8.61
N ILE A 11 34.76 -36.37 -8.73
CA ILE A 11 33.39 -35.90 -8.83
C ILE A 11 32.91 -35.32 -7.48
N PHE A 12 33.29 -35.92 -6.35
CA PHE A 12 33.01 -35.35 -5.04
C PHE A 12 33.78 -34.06 -4.76
N LEU A 13 35.04 -33.95 -5.22
CA LEU A 13 35.82 -32.72 -5.11
C LEU A 13 35.34 -31.61 -6.06
N SER A 14 34.73 -31.95 -7.20
CA SER A 14 34.12 -30.95 -8.09
C SER A 14 32.75 -30.46 -7.61
N LEU A 15 32.07 -31.18 -6.74
CA LEU A 15 30.82 -30.73 -6.07
C LEU A 15 31.09 -29.77 -4.89
N TYR A 16 32.35 -29.68 -4.42
CA TYR A 16 32.84 -28.60 -3.54
C TYR A 16 33.26 -27.35 -4.32
N ALA A 17 32.99 -27.29 -5.63
CA ALA A 17 33.29 -26.13 -6.45
C ALA A 17 32.46 -24.94 -6.03
N CYS A 18 33.04 -24.08 -5.23
CA CYS A 18 32.82 -22.66 -5.13
C CYS A 18 31.34 -22.21 -5.18
N VAL A 19 30.62 -22.36 -4.10
CA VAL A 19 29.67 -21.31 -3.76
C VAL A 19 30.55 -20.07 -3.50
N LYS A 20 30.68 -19.21 -4.50
CA LYS A 20 31.42 -17.96 -4.37
C LYS A 20 30.73 -17.18 -3.25
N GLN A 21 31.34 -17.18 -2.09
CA GLN A 21 30.80 -16.46 -0.95
C GLN A 21 30.66 -14.98 -1.35
N ARG A 22 29.49 -14.41 -1.08
CA ARG A 22 29.23 -13.00 -1.38
C ARG A 22 30.24 -12.12 -0.63
N ASP A 23 30.78 -11.13 -1.30
CA ASP A 23 31.56 -10.08 -0.69
C ASP A 23 30.65 -9.18 0.18
N LEU A 24 30.84 -9.22 1.49
CA LEU A 24 30.11 -8.40 2.46
C LEU A 24 30.84 -7.09 2.81
N SER A 25 32.05 -6.87 2.26
CA SER A 25 32.85 -5.66 2.51
C SER A 25 32.43 -4.47 1.64
N ASN A 26 31.65 -4.71 0.59
CA ASN A 26 31.16 -3.66 -0.30
C ASN A 26 29.98 -2.90 0.31
N ASN A 27 29.85 -1.62 -0.05
CA ASN A 27 28.77 -0.74 0.40
C ASN A 27 27.55 -0.82 -0.55
N ILE A 28 27.15 -2.03 -0.95
CA ILE A 28 26.03 -2.32 -1.83
C ILE A 28 24.93 -3.01 -1.05
N VAL A 29 23.72 -2.44 -1.04
CA VAL A 29 22.57 -3.08 -0.39
C VAL A 29 21.77 -3.90 -1.41
N LEU A 30 21.64 -5.22 -1.18
CA LEU A 30 20.75 -6.10 -1.94
C LEU A 30 19.40 -6.20 -1.23
N ALA A 31 18.40 -5.55 -1.80
CA ALA A 31 17.03 -5.51 -1.27
C ALA A 31 16.12 -6.45 -2.06
N HIS A 32 15.33 -7.25 -1.37
CA HIS A 32 14.37 -8.16 -1.98
C HIS A 32 13.07 -7.46 -2.36
N ILE A 33 12.58 -7.73 -3.58
CA ILE A 33 11.23 -7.40 -4.05
C ILE A 33 10.57 -8.62 -4.69
N LEU A 34 9.23 -8.70 -4.61
CA LEU A 34 8.48 -9.84 -5.18
C LEU A 34 8.33 -9.79 -6.70
N SER A 35 8.29 -8.60 -7.27
CA SER A 35 8.14 -8.37 -8.71
C SER A 35 8.83 -7.09 -9.11
N GLN A 36 9.21 -6.98 -10.37
CA GLN A 36 9.60 -5.68 -10.92
C GLN A 36 8.40 -4.73 -10.98
N PRO A 37 8.63 -3.40 -11.08
CA PRO A 37 7.57 -2.45 -11.42
C PRO A 37 6.99 -2.72 -12.81
N ASP A 38 5.76 -2.29 -13.05
CA ASP A 38 5.11 -2.28 -14.37
C ASP A 38 5.83 -1.35 -15.35
N GLY A 39 6.46 -0.31 -14.85
CA GLY A 39 7.30 0.66 -15.53
C GLY A 39 7.81 1.68 -14.52
N LEU A 40 8.67 2.59 -14.99
CA LEU A 40 9.21 3.70 -14.20
C LEU A 40 8.79 5.07 -14.75
N HIS A 41 7.73 5.14 -15.55
CA HIS A 41 7.20 6.43 -15.99
C HIS A 41 6.59 7.19 -14.79
N PRO A 42 6.89 8.50 -14.62
CA PRO A 42 6.43 9.25 -13.45
C PRO A 42 4.92 9.23 -13.23
N TYR A 43 4.13 9.32 -14.31
CA TYR A 43 2.68 9.44 -14.22
C TYR A 43 1.89 8.33 -14.93
N ASN A 44 2.46 7.60 -15.90
CA ASN A 44 1.72 6.55 -16.61
C ASN A 44 1.70 5.21 -15.87
N ASP A 45 2.76 4.90 -15.14
CA ASP A 45 2.91 3.66 -14.38
C ASP A 45 2.44 3.85 -12.93
N ASN A 46 1.90 2.81 -12.31
CA ASN A 46 1.25 2.96 -10.99
C ASN A 46 1.47 1.76 -10.04
N SER A 47 2.56 1.02 -10.17
CA SER A 47 2.83 -0.09 -9.27
C SER A 47 3.45 0.35 -7.94
N VAL A 48 3.16 -0.42 -6.87
CA VAL A 48 3.82 -0.24 -5.57
C VAL A 48 5.34 -0.40 -5.70
N MET A 49 5.82 -1.24 -6.62
CA MET A 49 7.26 -1.45 -6.83
C MET A 49 7.92 -0.22 -7.44
N ARG A 50 7.23 0.54 -8.31
CA ARG A 50 7.69 1.84 -8.79
C ARG A 50 7.93 2.80 -7.62
N SER A 51 7.00 2.89 -6.67
CA SER A 51 7.15 3.79 -5.51
C SER A 51 8.37 3.43 -4.65
N TYR A 52 8.77 2.16 -4.61
CA TYR A 52 9.99 1.74 -3.91
C TYR A 52 11.27 2.24 -4.59
N VAL A 53 11.30 2.28 -5.94
CA VAL A 53 12.40 2.89 -6.69
C VAL A 53 12.39 4.41 -6.54
N PHE A 54 11.21 5.02 -6.70
CA PHE A 54 11.04 6.48 -6.69
C PHE A 54 11.36 7.12 -5.34
N GLN A 55 11.22 6.40 -4.24
CA GLN A 55 11.66 6.86 -2.92
C GLN A 55 13.13 7.30 -2.91
N TYR A 56 13.99 6.72 -3.75
CA TYR A 56 15.41 7.02 -3.84
C TYR A 56 15.77 7.94 -5.00
N THR A 57 15.00 7.89 -6.09
CA THR A 57 15.31 8.62 -7.32
C THR A 57 14.51 9.91 -7.49
N GLN A 58 13.39 10.03 -6.83
CA GLN A 58 12.48 11.19 -6.95
C GLN A 58 12.29 11.87 -5.59
N LYS A 59 11.80 13.13 -5.62
CA LYS A 59 11.40 13.85 -4.41
C LYS A 59 10.05 14.55 -4.62
N THR A 60 9.37 14.80 -3.51
CA THR A 60 8.06 15.47 -3.43
C THR A 60 8.21 16.80 -2.69
N VAL A 61 7.24 17.70 -2.83
CA VAL A 61 7.28 19.02 -2.17
C VAL A 61 7.23 18.89 -0.65
N VAL A 62 6.31 18.06 -0.15
CA VAL A 62 6.19 17.64 1.26
C VAL A 62 6.19 16.13 1.33
N LYS A 63 6.44 15.56 2.47
CA LYS A 63 6.49 14.10 2.67
C LYS A 63 5.91 13.71 4.03
N LEU A 64 5.21 12.58 4.08
CA LEU A 64 4.86 11.94 5.33
C LEU A 64 6.13 11.38 5.99
N ASP A 65 6.47 11.85 7.17
CA ASP A 65 7.58 11.33 7.95
C ASP A 65 7.24 9.94 8.51
N MET A 66 8.13 8.97 8.31
CA MET A 66 7.86 7.58 8.66
C MET A 66 7.94 7.28 10.17
N GLU A 67 8.52 8.18 10.94
CA GLU A 67 8.68 8.04 12.40
C GLU A 67 7.59 8.81 13.15
N SER A 68 7.47 10.12 12.90
CA SER A 68 6.47 10.97 13.54
C SER A 68 5.06 10.76 12.98
N LEU A 69 4.94 10.26 11.75
CA LEU A 69 3.69 10.11 10.99
C LEU A 69 2.99 11.44 10.70
N GLU A 70 3.75 12.52 10.75
CA GLU A 70 3.32 13.87 10.40
C GLU A 70 3.92 14.28 9.05
N TYR A 71 3.27 15.21 8.35
CA TYR A 71 3.85 15.77 7.13
C TYR A 71 4.97 16.74 7.47
N ILE A 72 6.07 16.61 6.74
CA ILE A 72 7.25 17.47 6.83
C ILE A 72 7.56 18.11 5.48
N PRO A 73 8.17 19.30 5.44
CA PRO A 73 8.67 19.85 4.21
C PRO A 73 9.87 19.03 3.69
N LEU A 74 9.94 18.82 2.36
CA LEU A 74 11.05 18.11 1.72
C LEU A 74 11.74 18.96 0.66
N LEU A 75 11.08 19.25 -0.48
CA LEU A 75 11.53 20.26 -1.44
C LEU A 75 11.06 21.66 -1.02
N ALA A 76 9.96 21.76 -0.29
CA ALA A 76 9.53 23.01 0.30
C ALA A 76 10.38 23.41 1.51
N LYS A 77 10.44 24.71 1.80
CA LYS A 77 11.08 25.29 2.97
C LYS A 77 10.28 25.04 4.24
N ASP A 78 8.95 25.18 4.13
CA ASP A 78 7.99 24.97 5.20
C ASP A 78 6.74 24.25 4.64
N LEU A 79 5.84 23.83 5.53
CA LEU A 79 4.51 23.36 5.16
C LEU A 79 3.69 24.51 4.57
N ALA A 80 2.60 24.18 3.85
CA ALA A 80 1.76 25.19 3.20
C ALA A 80 1.19 26.22 4.18
N THR A 81 1.24 27.49 3.83
CA THR A 81 0.40 28.53 4.43
C THR A 81 -0.99 28.46 3.82
N VAL A 82 -2.00 28.23 4.64
CA VAL A 82 -3.39 28.07 4.19
C VAL A 82 -4.12 29.39 4.34
N SER A 83 -4.86 29.80 3.30
CA SER A 83 -5.71 31.00 3.35
C SER A 83 -6.92 30.82 4.30
N ASP A 84 -7.48 31.93 4.80
CA ASP A 84 -8.61 31.92 5.77
C ASP A 84 -9.85 31.16 5.24
N ASN A 85 -10.05 31.16 3.93
CA ASN A 85 -11.15 30.43 3.30
C ASN A 85 -10.83 28.95 2.99
N GLY A 86 -9.63 28.46 3.35
CA GLY A 86 -9.20 27.07 3.17
C GLY A 86 -9.05 26.61 1.71
N LEU A 87 -8.99 27.55 0.74
CA LEU A 87 -8.95 27.21 -0.69
C LEU A 87 -7.64 27.53 -1.39
N ALA A 88 -6.70 28.20 -0.72
CA ALA A 88 -5.39 28.51 -1.26
C ALA A 88 -4.28 28.02 -0.33
N TYR A 89 -3.31 27.29 -0.89
CA TYR A 89 -2.20 26.65 -0.18
C TYR A 89 -0.89 27.14 -0.79
N THR A 90 -0.19 28.01 -0.06
CA THR A 90 1.03 28.66 -0.54
C THR A 90 2.25 27.93 -0.01
N TYR A 91 3.16 27.58 -0.92
CA TYR A 91 4.44 26.93 -0.65
C TYR A 91 5.59 27.80 -1.16
N GLU A 92 6.75 27.65 -0.55
CA GLU A 92 8.02 28.15 -1.03
C GLU A 92 9.03 27.02 -1.08
N LEU A 93 9.65 26.81 -2.25
CA LEU A 93 10.69 25.79 -2.43
C LEU A 93 11.99 26.24 -1.76
N ARG A 94 12.81 25.29 -1.36
CA ARG A 94 14.15 25.54 -0.80
C ARG A 94 15.08 26.04 -1.91
N GLU A 95 15.97 26.93 -1.57
CA GLU A 95 17.04 27.40 -2.45
C GLU A 95 18.11 26.31 -2.65
N GLY A 96 18.80 26.35 -3.79
CA GLY A 96 19.95 25.50 -4.09
C GLY A 96 19.63 24.07 -4.48
N ILE A 97 18.35 23.71 -4.66
CA ILE A 97 17.97 22.42 -5.22
C ILE A 97 18.24 22.42 -6.72
N LYS A 98 19.02 21.44 -7.18
CA LYS A 98 19.43 21.32 -8.58
C LYS A 98 19.01 19.99 -9.19
N TRP A 99 18.65 20.06 -10.45
CA TRP A 99 18.49 18.89 -11.31
C TRP A 99 19.86 18.30 -11.70
N ASP A 100 19.85 17.12 -12.31
CA ASP A 100 21.06 16.39 -12.71
C ASP A 100 21.88 17.12 -13.81
N ASP A 101 21.24 18.02 -14.56
CA ASP A 101 21.90 18.89 -15.54
C ASP A 101 22.46 20.21 -14.94
N GLY A 102 22.35 20.37 -13.62
CA GLY A 102 22.81 21.54 -12.87
C GLY A 102 21.86 22.74 -12.88
N THR A 103 20.72 22.66 -13.55
CA THR A 103 19.69 23.73 -13.52
C THR A 103 18.95 23.74 -12.20
N ASP A 104 18.41 24.90 -11.80
CA ASP A 104 17.71 25.06 -10.54
C ASP A 104 16.27 24.49 -10.62
N LEU A 105 15.81 23.85 -9.55
CA LEU A 105 14.39 23.58 -9.33
C LEU A 105 13.64 24.88 -9.11
N THR A 106 12.53 25.07 -9.79
CA THR A 106 11.66 26.24 -9.64
C THR A 106 10.19 25.87 -9.51
N ALA A 107 9.35 26.84 -9.14
CA ALA A 107 7.91 26.68 -9.11
C ALA A 107 7.30 26.42 -10.52
N LYS A 108 8.03 26.71 -11.61
CA LYS A 108 7.63 26.34 -12.97
C LYS A 108 7.62 24.82 -13.15
N ASP A 109 8.56 24.08 -12.53
CA ASP A 109 8.59 22.61 -12.58
C ASP A 109 7.36 22.02 -11.86
N VAL A 110 6.91 22.65 -10.76
CA VAL A 110 5.69 22.25 -10.05
C VAL A 110 4.45 22.51 -10.92
N LEU A 111 4.35 23.69 -11.55
CA LEU A 111 3.28 24.03 -12.49
C LEU A 111 3.23 23.05 -13.66
N PHE A 112 4.36 22.80 -14.30
CA PHE A 112 4.51 21.86 -15.40
C PHE A 112 4.07 20.45 -15.01
N SER A 113 4.58 19.93 -13.89
CA SER A 113 4.23 18.62 -13.34
C SER A 113 2.74 18.49 -13.09
N THR A 114 2.13 19.52 -12.52
CA THR A 114 0.69 19.56 -12.24
C THR A 114 -0.14 19.57 -13.53
N LYS A 115 0.26 20.35 -14.54
CA LYS A 115 -0.42 20.39 -15.85
C LYS A 115 -0.39 19.01 -16.53
N ILE A 116 0.76 18.34 -16.57
CA ILE A 116 0.86 16.99 -17.14
C ILE A 116 -0.08 16.04 -16.41
N MET A 117 0.03 16.00 -15.08
CA MET A 117 -0.74 15.05 -14.27
C MET A 117 -2.25 15.21 -14.47
N LEU A 118 -2.74 16.45 -14.60
CA LEU A 118 -4.17 16.74 -14.75
C LEU A 118 -4.67 16.66 -16.20
N CYS A 119 -3.78 16.73 -17.21
CA CYS A 119 -4.18 16.77 -18.61
C CYS A 119 -4.91 15.49 -19.04
N PRO A 120 -6.03 15.59 -19.77
CA PRO A 120 -6.75 14.44 -20.31
C PRO A 120 -5.91 13.52 -21.22
N LEU A 121 -4.81 14.02 -21.78
CA LEU A 121 -3.91 13.28 -22.66
C LEU A 121 -2.89 12.40 -21.92
N THR A 122 -2.76 12.54 -20.60
CA THR A 122 -1.90 11.64 -19.79
C THR A 122 -2.52 10.26 -19.65
N ASN A 123 -1.74 9.20 -19.87
CA ASN A 123 -2.21 7.82 -19.91
C ASN A 123 -2.56 7.21 -18.54
N ASN A 124 -2.91 8.01 -17.56
CA ASN A 124 -3.32 7.53 -16.24
C ASN A 124 -4.58 8.23 -15.73
N ALA A 125 -5.73 7.71 -16.14
CA ALA A 125 -7.02 8.25 -15.75
C ALA A 125 -7.25 8.21 -14.22
N GLN A 126 -6.70 7.21 -13.52
CA GLN A 126 -6.84 7.08 -12.07
C GLN A 126 -6.10 8.19 -11.33
N ILE A 127 -4.81 8.41 -11.65
CA ILE A 127 -4.03 9.50 -11.06
C ILE A 127 -4.73 10.83 -11.34
N ARG A 128 -5.06 11.10 -12.61
CA ARG A 128 -5.76 12.31 -13.00
C ARG A 128 -7.03 12.55 -12.20
N SER A 129 -7.87 11.53 -12.05
CA SER A 129 -9.13 11.61 -11.28
C SER A 129 -8.91 12.00 -9.82
N ASN A 130 -7.89 11.46 -9.17
CA ASN A 130 -7.59 11.74 -7.78
C ASN A 130 -7.23 13.21 -7.54
N TYR A 131 -6.46 13.82 -8.45
CA TYR A 131 -5.96 15.18 -8.29
C TYR A 131 -6.85 16.25 -8.94
N SER A 132 -7.55 15.93 -10.03
CA SER A 132 -8.42 16.89 -10.73
C SER A 132 -9.64 17.33 -9.91
N SER A 133 -10.07 16.51 -8.95
CA SER A 133 -11.14 16.88 -8.01
C SER A 133 -10.68 17.85 -6.91
N VAL A 134 -9.37 18.00 -6.73
CA VAL A 134 -8.74 18.81 -5.68
C VAL A 134 -8.14 20.08 -6.29
N ILE A 135 -7.17 19.95 -7.21
CA ILE A 135 -6.39 21.04 -7.75
C ILE A 135 -7.18 21.79 -8.83
N LYS A 136 -7.50 23.05 -8.56
CA LYS A 136 -8.13 23.97 -9.50
C LYS A 136 -7.08 24.63 -10.40
N SER A 137 -5.99 25.14 -9.80
CA SER A 137 -4.92 25.81 -10.52
C SER A 137 -3.67 25.97 -9.65
N ILE A 138 -2.55 26.27 -10.31
CA ILE A 138 -1.30 26.72 -9.67
C ILE A 138 -1.03 28.16 -10.12
N GLU A 139 -0.76 29.04 -9.16
CA GLU A 139 -0.37 30.41 -9.35
C GLU A 139 1.13 30.58 -9.06
N LEU A 140 1.85 31.23 -9.95
CA LEU A 140 3.28 31.59 -9.79
C LEU A 140 3.44 33.04 -9.40
N TYR A 141 4.54 33.36 -8.72
CA TYR A 141 4.88 34.70 -8.28
C TYR A 141 6.03 35.28 -9.15
N PRO A 142 5.79 36.29 -10.00
CA PRO A 142 6.83 36.81 -10.92
C PRO A 142 8.10 37.30 -10.21
N GLY A 143 7.97 37.76 -8.98
CA GLY A 143 9.11 38.22 -8.17
C GLY A 143 9.81 37.15 -7.33
N ASN A 144 9.30 35.92 -7.30
CA ASN A 144 9.90 34.83 -6.54
C ASN A 144 9.72 33.48 -7.28
N PRO A 145 10.76 33.01 -8.00
CA PRO A 145 10.69 31.81 -8.82
C PRO A 145 10.50 30.50 -7.98
N LEU A 146 10.65 30.56 -6.67
CA LEU A 146 10.51 29.42 -5.78
C LEU A 146 9.12 29.33 -5.13
N LYS A 147 8.29 30.40 -5.28
CA LYS A 147 7.00 30.48 -4.60
C LYS A 147 5.85 30.17 -5.55
N PHE A 148 4.88 29.39 -5.06
CA PHE A 148 3.65 29.09 -5.77
C PHE A 148 2.48 28.91 -4.81
N THR A 149 1.27 29.13 -5.31
CA THR A 149 0.02 28.84 -4.59
C THR A 149 -0.80 27.83 -5.37
N MET A 150 -1.19 26.74 -4.71
CA MET A 150 -2.21 25.83 -5.19
C MET A 150 -3.59 26.31 -4.76
N HIS A 151 -4.46 26.54 -5.74
CA HIS A 151 -5.87 26.81 -5.50
C HIS A 151 -6.67 25.51 -5.60
N ALA A 152 -7.49 25.25 -4.59
CA ALA A 152 -8.34 24.06 -4.54
C ALA A 152 -9.75 24.35 -5.04
N HIS A 153 -10.44 23.34 -5.61
CA HIS A 153 -11.84 23.43 -5.98
C HIS A 153 -12.78 23.52 -4.77
N LYS A 154 -12.41 22.83 -3.69
CA LYS A 154 -13.19 22.74 -2.45
C LYS A 154 -12.27 22.51 -1.26
N ILE A 155 -12.77 22.81 -0.08
CA ILE A 155 -12.07 22.47 1.16
C ILE A 155 -12.01 20.94 1.29
N ASN A 156 -10.83 20.43 1.59
CA ASN A 156 -10.64 19.04 1.96
C ASN A 156 -9.47 18.96 2.96
N TYR A 157 -9.61 18.09 3.95
CA TYR A 157 -8.61 17.88 5.00
C TYR A 157 -7.21 17.58 4.45
N THR A 158 -7.14 16.89 3.29
CA THR A 158 -5.87 16.49 2.66
C THR A 158 -5.33 17.49 1.64
N ASN A 159 -5.94 18.65 1.45
CA ASN A 159 -5.47 19.60 0.44
C ASN A 159 -4.04 20.09 0.71
N ALA A 160 -3.67 20.30 1.98
CA ALA A 160 -2.32 20.73 2.37
C ALA A 160 -1.23 19.70 2.05
N ASP A 161 -1.62 18.43 1.91
CA ASP A 161 -0.69 17.31 1.77
C ASP A 161 -0.66 16.78 0.32
N ILE A 162 -1.40 17.42 -0.58
CA ILE A 162 -1.60 16.95 -1.96
C ILE A 162 -0.28 16.73 -2.72
N PHE A 163 0.76 17.50 -2.39
CA PHE A 163 2.08 17.39 -2.99
C PHE A 163 3.01 16.37 -2.30
N SER A 164 2.49 15.54 -1.39
CA SER A 164 3.26 14.47 -0.74
C SER A 164 3.51 13.25 -1.64
N GLU A 165 2.70 13.09 -2.70
CA GLU A 165 2.79 11.96 -3.64
C GLU A 165 3.07 12.42 -5.09
N LEU A 166 3.08 13.73 -5.36
CA LEU A 166 3.39 14.29 -6.67
C LEU A 166 4.91 14.41 -6.82
N TYR A 167 5.50 13.57 -7.66
CA TYR A 167 6.91 13.67 -8.05
C TYR A 167 7.11 14.79 -9.06
N ILE A 168 7.93 15.78 -8.70
CA ILE A 168 8.16 16.92 -9.58
C ILE A 168 9.01 16.49 -10.79
N GLN A 169 8.63 16.95 -11.97
CA GLN A 169 9.31 16.69 -13.23
C GLN A 169 9.95 17.97 -13.76
N GLN A 170 11.15 17.85 -14.32
CA GLN A 170 11.90 18.95 -14.87
C GLN A 170 11.25 19.45 -16.18
N GLN A 171 10.76 20.70 -16.19
CA GLN A 171 10.15 21.28 -17.38
C GLN A 171 11.15 21.36 -18.53
N ASN A 172 12.35 21.92 -18.29
CA ASN A 172 13.36 22.11 -19.33
C ASN A 172 13.79 20.82 -20.04
N TYR A 173 13.77 19.68 -19.33
CA TYR A 173 14.09 18.37 -19.90
C TYR A 173 12.96 17.83 -20.78
N TRP A 174 11.72 17.84 -20.28
CA TRP A 174 10.58 17.26 -20.97
C TRP A 174 9.96 18.17 -22.03
N ASP A 175 9.99 19.49 -21.79
CA ASP A 175 9.32 20.49 -22.60
C ASP A 175 10.23 21.70 -22.87
N PRO A 176 11.41 21.51 -23.54
CA PRO A 176 12.36 22.59 -23.81
C PRO A 176 11.78 23.69 -24.73
N ASN A 177 10.69 23.39 -25.43
CA ASN A 177 10.01 24.35 -26.33
C ASN A 177 8.79 25.01 -25.64
N SER A 178 8.54 24.76 -24.36
CA SER A 178 7.45 25.35 -23.58
C SER A 178 6.06 25.19 -24.18
N VAL A 179 5.81 24.04 -24.81
CA VAL A 179 4.51 23.71 -25.45
C VAL A 179 3.37 23.78 -24.43
N LEU A 180 3.60 23.27 -23.18
CA LEU A 180 2.60 23.28 -22.14
C LEU A 180 2.41 24.63 -21.43
N ASP A 181 3.24 25.64 -21.70
CA ASP A 181 3.05 26.98 -21.10
C ASP A 181 1.71 27.60 -21.50
N ASN A 182 1.27 27.39 -22.73
CA ASN A 182 0.00 27.87 -23.25
C ASN A 182 -1.23 27.06 -22.84
N LEU A 183 -1.04 25.85 -22.23
CA LEU A 183 -2.13 25.03 -21.75
C LEU A 183 -2.62 25.57 -20.42
N THR A 184 -3.87 26.07 -20.37
CA THR A 184 -4.44 26.63 -19.14
C THR A 184 -5.18 25.56 -18.31
N PHE A 185 -5.33 25.79 -17.00
CA PHE A 185 -6.13 24.92 -16.14
C PHE A 185 -7.63 24.93 -16.52
N GLU A 186 -8.14 26.03 -17.04
CA GLU A 186 -9.52 26.10 -17.56
C GLU A 186 -9.72 25.13 -18.73
N GLN A 187 -8.75 25.07 -19.65
CA GLN A 187 -8.76 24.10 -20.75
C GLN A 187 -8.68 22.66 -20.22
N ILE A 188 -7.75 22.39 -19.29
CA ILE A 188 -7.53 21.06 -18.70
C ILE A 188 -8.82 20.54 -18.01
N HIS A 189 -9.53 21.38 -17.27
CA HIS A 189 -10.75 21.01 -16.55
C HIS A 189 -12.01 21.05 -17.42
N SER A 190 -11.91 21.52 -18.67
CA SER A 190 -13.07 21.59 -19.56
C SER A 190 -13.59 20.21 -19.94
N PRO A 191 -14.92 19.94 -19.78
CA PRO A 191 -15.52 18.71 -20.29
C PRO A 191 -15.39 18.58 -21.83
N LYS A 192 -15.11 19.68 -22.51
CA LYS A 192 -14.88 19.77 -23.96
C LYS A 192 -13.41 20.08 -24.26
N PHE A 193 -12.51 19.40 -23.56
CA PHE A 193 -11.07 19.58 -23.79
C PHE A 193 -10.76 19.46 -25.29
N LYS A 194 -10.08 20.48 -25.82
CA LYS A 194 -9.69 20.52 -27.24
C LYS A 194 -8.22 20.12 -27.36
N GLU A 195 -8.01 18.98 -27.97
CA GLU A 195 -6.70 18.52 -28.36
C GLU A 195 -6.22 19.33 -29.58
N THR A 196 -5.01 19.86 -29.51
CA THR A 196 -4.31 20.47 -30.65
C THR A 196 -3.27 19.47 -31.15
N GLU A 197 -2.88 19.57 -32.44
CA GLU A 197 -1.84 18.73 -33.02
C GLU A 197 -0.52 18.83 -32.24
N GLU A 198 -0.14 20.00 -31.79
CA GLU A 198 1.06 20.23 -31.01
C GLU A 198 1.02 19.52 -29.65
N LEU A 199 -0.09 19.64 -28.93
CA LEU A 199 -0.28 18.93 -27.66
C LEU A 199 -0.30 17.40 -27.86
N SER A 200 -0.99 16.93 -28.89
CA SER A 200 -1.02 15.49 -29.20
C SER A 200 0.36 14.95 -29.50
N ASN A 201 1.14 15.65 -30.30
CA ASN A 201 2.52 15.26 -30.63
C ASN A 201 3.42 15.26 -29.39
N TRP A 202 3.27 16.26 -28.52
CA TRP A 202 4.01 16.32 -27.26
C TRP A 202 3.64 15.16 -26.34
N PHE A 203 2.34 14.92 -26.10
CA PHE A 203 1.88 13.83 -25.23
C PHE A 203 2.16 12.43 -25.80
N ASN A 204 2.11 12.24 -27.12
CA ASN A 204 2.54 10.99 -27.75
C ASN A 204 4.01 10.66 -27.46
N LYS A 205 4.88 11.69 -27.48
CA LYS A 205 6.28 11.53 -27.10
C LYS A 205 6.44 11.28 -25.60
N TYR A 206 5.74 12.04 -24.75
CA TYR A 206 5.79 11.89 -23.29
C TYR A 206 5.25 10.54 -22.83
N ASN A 207 4.14 10.09 -23.38
CA ASN A 207 3.49 8.81 -23.05
C ASN A 207 4.15 7.59 -23.70
N HIS A 208 5.21 7.77 -24.49
CA HIS A 208 5.83 6.65 -25.20
C HIS A 208 6.36 5.60 -24.22
N ALA A 209 6.14 4.31 -24.55
CA ALA A 209 6.49 3.19 -23.67
C ALA A 209 7.99 3.15 -23.28
N ASP A 210 8.86 3.64 -24.16
CA ASP A 210 10.29 3.73 -23.86
C ASP A 210 10.59 4.56 -22.60
N ASN A 211 9.78 5.57 -22.31
CA ASN A 211 9.94 6.38 -21.10
C ASN A 211 9.66 5.60 -19.79
N SER A 212 8.98 4.46 -19.88
CA SER A 212 8.75 3.55 -18.76
C SER A 212 9.92 2.59 -18.52
N TYR A 213 10.68 2.24 -19.58
CA TYR A 213 11.66 1.14 -19.53
C TYR A 213 13.10 1.56 -19.79
N ARG A 214 13.36 2.85 -20.05
CA ARG A 214 14.71 3.40 -20.22
C ARG A 214 15.12 4.21 -19.01
N PRO A 215 15.82 3.60 -18.04
CA PRO A 215 16.17 4.26 -16.79
C PRO A 215 17.02 5.52 -16.98
N GLN A 216 17.80 5.60 -18.06
CA GLN A 216 18.64 6.77 -18.39
C GLN A 216 17.83 8.05 -18.69
N GLN A 217 16.54 7.91 -18.98
CA GLN A 217 15.62 9.04 -19.24
C GLN A 217 14.89 9.50 -17.96
N LEU A 218 15.15 8.85 -16.82
CA LEU A 218 14.52 9.20 -15.56
C LEU A 218 15.33 10.27 -14.83
N GLN A 219 15.05 11.52 -15.13
CA GLN A 219 15.55 12.65 -14.32
C GLN A 219 14.85 12.65 -12.97
N GLY A 220 15.55 13.00 -11.90
CA GLY A 220 14.95 13.04 -10.58
C GLY A 220 15.78 13.77 -9.54
N LEU A 221 15.11 14.28 -8.53
CA LEU A 221 15.71 15.05 -7.43
C LEU A 221 16.24 14.20 -6.28
N GLY A 222 16.14 12.86 -6.39
CA GLY A 222 16.65 11.93 -5.38
C GLY A 222 18.16 11.72 -5.45
N ALA A 223 18.73 11.14 -4.38
CA ALA A 223 20.16 10.88 -4.24
C ALA A 223 20.69 9.76 -5.15
N TYR A 224 19.80 8.98 -5.73
CA TYR A 224 20.15 7.84 -6.58
C TYR A 224 19.58 7.99 -7.98
N GLN A 225 20.22 7.34 -8.93
CA GLN A 225 19.75 7.18 -10.30
C GLN A 225 19.67 5.69 -10.66
N VAL A 226 18.71 5.31 -11.51
CA VAL A 226 18.63 3.94 -12.03
C VAL A 226 19.68 3.79 -13.12
N THR A 227 20.61 2.84 -12.94
CA THR A 227 21.68 2.58 -13.92
C THR A 227 21.42 1.32 -14.74
N GLU A 228 20.78 0.32 -14.15
CA GLU A 228 20.50 -0.94 -14.82
C GLU A 228 19.10 -1.44 -14.45
N TRP A 229 18.41 -2.01 -15.41
CA TRP A 229 17.18 -2.75 -15.19
C TRP A 229 17.18 -4.02 -16.04
N GLU A 230 17.42 -5.14 -15.39
CA GLU A 230 17.36 -6.45 -16.00
C GLU A 230 16.01 -7.10 -15.69
N ALA A 231 15.19 -7.29 -16.74
CA ALA A 231 13.80 -7.70 -16.62
C ALA A 231 13.66 -9.00 -15.82
N SER A 232 12.78 -9.00 -14.83
CA SER A 232 12.52 -10.11 -13.90
C SER A 232 13.70 -10.57 -13.05
N GLN A 233 14.81 -9.86 -13.06
CA GLN A 233 16.00 -10.20 -12.27
C GLN A 233 16.30 -9.13 -11.23
N TYR A 234 16.63 -7.89 -11.66
CA TYR A 234 16.95 -6.81 -10.72
C TYR A 234 16.81 -5.41 -11.34
N ILE A 235 16.79 -4.42 -10.44
CA ILE A 235 16.94 -3.01 -10.75
C ILE A 235 18.09 -2.47 -9.89
N SER A 236 19.06 -1.81 -10.51
CA SER A 236 20.23 -1.25 -9.86
C SER A 236 20.14 0.28 -9.83
N LEU A 237 20.35 0.84 -8.64
CA LEU A 237 20.41 2.27 -8.38
C LEU A 237 21.81 2.60 -7.88
N GLU A 238 22.44 3.63 -8.46
CA GLU A 238 23.73 4.14 -8.01
C GLU A 238 23.58 5.53 -7.39
N ARG A 239 24.34 5.79 -6.33
CA ARG A 239 24.38 7.09 -5.69
C ARG A 239 25.01 8.11 -6.62
N LYS A 240 24.40 9.29 -6.74
CA LYS A 240 24.94 10.41 -7.48
C LYS A 240 26.13 11.03 -6.74
N GLU A 241 27.19 11.39 -7.45
CA GLU A 241 28.40 11.98 -6.86
C GLU A 241 28.13 13.42 -6.38
N ASP A 242 27.51 14.23 -7.24
CA ASP A 242 27.22 15.65 -6.99
C ASP A 242 25.72 15.90 -6.78
N TRP A 243 25.16 15.32 -5.74
CA TRP A 243 23.75 15.52 -5.44
C TRP A 243 23.54 16.74 -4.53
N TRP A 244 22.56 17.58 -4.83
CA TRP A 244 22.25 18.82 -4.11
C TRP A 244 22.03 18.63 -2.61
N GLY A 245 21.46 17.49 -2.19
CA GLY A 245 21.12 17.19 -0.79
C GLY A 245 22.23 16.50 0.02
N GLN A 246 23.44 16.32 -0.52
CA GLN A 246 24.53 15.58 0.18
C GLN A 246 24.96 16.23 1.50
N ASN A 247 24.76 17.53 1.66
CA ASN A 247 25.05 18.30 2.87
C ASN A 247 23.81 18.63 3.71
N ASP A 248 22.67 18.07 3.37
CA ASP A 248 21.42 18.24 4.12
C ASP A 248 21.38 17.26 5.30
N ASN A 249 21.07 17.75 6.49
CA ASN A 249 20.99 16.92 7.70
C ASN A 249 19.66 16.16 7.85
N SER A 250 18.77 16.24 6.88
CA SER A 250 17.51 15.49 6.90
C SER A 250 17.75 13.99 6.73
N THR A 251 17.05 13.18 7.50
CA THR A 251 17.03 11.72 7.37
C THR A 251 16.66 11.27 5.95
N TYR A 252 15.84 12.07 5.25
CA TYR A 252 15.42 11.82 3.86
C TYR A 252 16.47 12.21 2.82
N SER A 253 17.54 12.87 3.24
CA SER A 253 18.70 13.25 2.43
C SER A 253 19.91 12.35 2.68
N ASN A 254 19.83 11.37 3.57
CA ASN A 254 20.88 10.37 3.71
C ASN A 254 21.02 9.53 2.43
N ALA A 255 22.25 9.17 2.10
CA ALA A 255 22.58 8.32 0.96
C ALA A 255 23.87 7.54 1.26
N TYR A 256 23.84 6.68 2.30
CA TYR A 256 25.04 5.96 2.73
C TYR A 256 25.46 4.84 1.76
N PRO A 257 24.58 3.97 1.24
CA PRO A 257 24.98 2.96 0.27
C PRO A 257 25.48 3.58 -1.05
N ASP A 258 26.54 3.01 -1.63
CA ASP A 258 27.01 3.42 -2.96
C ASP A 258 26.05 2.92 -4.06
N LYS A 259 25.43 1.75 -3.80
CA LYS A 259 24.49 1.12 -4.73
C LYS A 259 23.37 0.41 -3.96
N ILE A 260 22.14 0.49 -4.50
CA ILE A 260 20.98 -0.27 -4.05
C ILE A 260 20.53 -1.16 -5.21
N ILE A 261 20.48 -2.48 -4.99
CA ILE A 261 20.02 -3.44 -6.00
C ILE A 261 18.73 -4.10 -5.50
N PHE A 262 17.63 -3.83 -6.17
CA PHE A 262 16.36 -4.50 -5.94
C PHE A 262 16.34 -5.83 -6.68
N LYS A 263 16.55 -6.93 -5.96
CA LYS A 263 16.58 -8.29 -6.50
C LYS A 263 15.17 -8.88 -6.51
N VAL A 264 14.71 -9.34 -7.68
CA VAL A 264 13.38 -9.95 -7.84
C VAL A 264 13.45 -11.42 -7.42
N ILE A 265 12.73 -11.79 -6.35
CA ILE A 265 12.58 -13.18 -5.91
C ILE A 265 11.10 -13.44 -5.65
N LYS A 266 10.46 -14.22 -6.52
CA LYS A 266 9.01 -14.47 -6.46
C LYS A 266 8.63 -15.48 -5.39
N GLU A 267 9.43 -16.52 -5.25
CA GLU A 267 9.10 -17.68 -4.42
C GLU A 267 9.62 -17.52 -2.98
N ASP A 268 8.74 -17.73 -2.02
CA ASP A 268 9.05 -17.64 -0.58
C ASP A 268 10.17 -18.62 -0.15
N ALA A 269 10.22 -19.80 -0.78
CA ALA A 269 11.30 -20.75 -0.54
C ALA A 269 12.66 -20.23 -1.01
N SER A 270 12.71 -19.52 -2.14
CA SER A 270 13.93 -18.91 -2.67
C SER A 270 14.38 -17.73 -1.80
N THR A 271 13.43 -16.92 -1.29
CA THR A 271 13.73 -15.86 -0.33
C THR A 271 14.31 -16.41 0.97
N TYR A 272 13.77 -17.53 1.48
CA TYR A 272 14.31 -18.22 2.64
C TYR A 272 15.77 -18.68 2.42
N LEU A 273 16.06 -19.27 1.25
CA LEU A 273 17.42 -19.70 0.90
C LEU A 273 18.37 -18.51 0.74
N ALA A 274 17.92 -17.43 0.08
CA ALA A 274 18.72 -16.21 -0.09
C ALA A 274 19.09 -15.54 1.24
N LEU A 275 18.21 -15.57 2.24
CA LEU A 275 18.52 -15.13 3.60
C LEU A 275 19.49 -16.11 4.30
N LYS A 276 19.29 -17.41 4.11
CA LYS A 276 20.17 -18.44 4.68
C LYS A 276 21.60 -18.32 4.13
N SER A 277 21.76 -18.02 2.85
CA SER A 277 23.08 -17.86 2.20
C SER A 277 23.60 -16.41 2.24
N GLN A 278 22.92 -15.50 2.93
CA GLN A 278 23.27 -14.07 3.02
C GLN A 278 23.34 -13.37 1.63
N GLU A 279 22.57 -13.85 0.66
CA GLU A 279 22.51 -13.26 -0.70
C GLU A 279 21.68 -11.98 -0.79
N ILE A 280 20.88 -11.68 0.21
CA ILE A 280 20.11 -10.43 0.31
C ILE A 280 20.33 -9.80 1.68
N ASP A 281 20.37 -8.47 1.72
CA ASP A 281 20.56 -7.71 2.94
C ASP A 281 19.25 -7.32 3.60
N VAL A 282 18.23 -7.00 2.79
CA VAL A 282 16.95 -6.46 3.26
C VAL A 282 15.82 -7.20 2.62
N THR A 283 14.87 -7.64 3.44
CA THR A 283 13.55 -8.06 2.97
C THR A 283 12.45 -7.57 3.90
N THR A 284 11.31 -7.21 3.32
CA THR A 284 10.04 -6.97 4.03
C THR A 284 8.95 -7.93 3.56
N ARG A 285 9.33 -8.94 2.76
CA ARG A 285 8.44 -9.85 2.03
C ARG A 285 8.91 -11.30 2.11
N ILE A 286 8.70 -11.93 3.27
CA ILE A 286 8.93 -13.36 3.49
C ILE A 286 7.71 -13.95 4.20
N GLY A 287 7.42 -15.22 4.02
CA GLY A 287 6.33 -15.91 4.70
C GLY A 287 6.55 -16.02 6.21
N THR A 288 5.47 -15.92 6.99
CA THR A 288 5.52 -15.96 8.46
C THR A 288 6.29 -17.18 8.97
N ILE A 289 5.93 -18.38 8.53
CA ILE A 289 6.56 -19.64 8.95
C ILE A 289 8.05 -19.67 8.58
N LYS A 290 8.41 -19.13 7.41
CA LYS A 290 9.81 -19.11 6.94
C LYS A 290 10.66 -18.19 7.81
N LEU A 291 10.15 -17.00 8.16
CA LEU A 291 10.87 -16.11 9.05
C LEU A 291 11.02 -16.71 10.45
N MET A 292 9.96 -17.30 11.01
CA MET A 292 10.02 -17.98 12.31
C MET A 292 11.08 -19.09 12.32
N LYS A 293 11.13 -19.93 11.27
CA LYS A 293 12.15 -20.98 11.13
C LYS A 293 13.57 -20.42 11.04
N LEU A 294 13.76 -19.25 10.44
CA LEU A 294 15.07 -18.57 10.43
C LEU A 294 15.43 -18.05 11.82
N GLN A 295 14.47 -17.46 12.54
CA GLN A 295 14.67 -16.92 13.89
C GLN A 295 15.04 -18.01 14.94
N GLU A 296 14.74 -19.29 14.66
CA GLU A 296 15.19 -20.42 15.46
C GLU A 296 16.68 -20.77 15.25
N ARG A 297 17.33 -20.17 14.25
CA ARG A 297 18.70 -20.48 13.87
C ARG A 297 19.68 -19.44 14.40
N GLU A 298 20.66 -19.90 15.16
CA GLU A 298 21.68 -19.02 15.76
C GLU A 298 22.45 -18.23 14.68
N TYR A 299 22.88 -18.88 13.61
CA TYR A 299 23.60 -18.20 12.52
C TYR A 299 22.78 -17.07 11.90
N PHE A 300 21.44 -17.22 11.77
CA PHE A 300 20.58 -16.18 11.24
C PHE A 300 20.49 -14.99 12.22
N ASN A 301 20.29 -15.29 13.50
CA ASN A 301 20.21 -14.26 14.54
C ASN A 301 21.57 -13.53 14.72
N ASN A 302 22.69 -14.18 14.43
CA ASN A 302 24.00 -13.53 14.44
C ASN A 302 24.18 -12.57 13.26
N ASN A 303 23.56 -12.85 12.10
CA ASN A 303 23.75 -12.07 10.87
C ASN A 303 22.61 -11.11 10.55
N TYR A 304 21.41 -11.30 11.09
CA TYR A 304 20.24 -10.47 10.78
C TYR A 304 19.55 -9.91 12.01
N HIS A 305 19.12 -8.66 11.92
CA HIS A 305 18.00 -8.14 12.70
C HIS A 305 16.72 -8.58 12.02
N SER A 306 15.76 -9.13 12.77
CA SER A 306 14.48 -9.53 12.19
C SER A 306 13.33 -9.35 13.17
N GLU A 307 12.19 -8.90 12.65
CA GLU A 307 11.00 -8.66 13.45
C GLU A 307 9.70 -8.82 12.69
N PHE A 308 8.61 -8.94 13.44
CA PHE A 308 7.25 -8.82 12.98
C PHE A 308 6.73 -7.42 13.34
N LYS A 309 6.63 -6.53 12.37
CA LYS A 309 6.22 -5.12 12.55
C LYS A 309 4.75 -4.93 12.20
N ASN A 310 3.99 -4.21 13.02
CA ASN A 310 2.61 -3.85 12.70
C ASN A 310 2.53 -3.04 11.40
N ARG A 311 1.39 -3.05 10.73
CA ARG A 311 1.16 -2.30 9.49
C ARG A 311 -0.29 -1.81 9.40
N TYR A 312 -0.52 -0.81 8.57
CA TYR A 312 -1.83 -0.26 8.26
C TYR A 312 -2.56 -1.14 7.25
N SER A 313 -3.17 -2.21 7.70
CA SER A 313 -4.00 -3.08 6.85
C SER A 313 -4.94 -3.88 7.72
N TYR A 314 -6.02 -4.37 7.15
CA TYR A 314 -6.90 -5.30 7.85
C TYR A 314 -7.57 -6.28 6.88
N ASN A 315 -7.92 -7.45 7.42
CA ASN A 315 -8.72 -8.46 6.74
C ASN A 315 -10.14 -8.43 7.31
N TYR A 316 -11.12 -8.76 6.49
CA TYR A 316 -12.52 -8.69 6.86
C TYR A 316 -13.37 -9.71 6.10
N ILE A 317 -14.54 -10.05 6.66
CA ILE A 317 -15.64 -10.65 5.91
C ILE A 317 -16.63 -9.53 5.62
N GLY A 318 -16.78 -9.18 4.34
CA GLY A 318 -17.78 -8.22 3.88
C GLY A 318 -19.12 -8.90 3.66
N LEU A 319 -20.20 -8.31 4.16
CA LEU A 319 -21.56 -8.84 4.14
C LEU A 319 -22.44 -7.96 3.25
N ASN A 320 -23.04 -8.50 2.19
CA ASN A 320 -23.87 -7.73 1.28
C ASN A 320 -25.19 -7.32 1.97
N MET A 321 -25.32 -6.04 2.28
CA MET A 321 -26.48 -5.46 2.97
C MET A 321 -27.63 -5.10 2.01
N LYS A 322 -27.35 -5.02 0.71
CA LYS A 322 -28.30 -4.60 -0.34
C LYS A 322 -28.27 -5.54 -1.55
N PRO A 323 -28.52 -6.87 -1.35
CA PRO A 323 -28.56 -7.82 -2.46
C PRO A 323 -29.76 -7.57 -3.37
N ASP A 324 -29.73 -8.09 -4.61
CA ASP A 324 -30.85 -8.01 -5.56
C ASP A 324 -32.09 -8.81 -5.14
N GLY A 325 -31.94 -9.69 -4.16
CA GLY A 325 -33.00 -10.57 -3.66
C GLY A 325 -33.38 -11.72 -4.60
N ILE A 326 -32.84 -11.76 -5.80
CA ILE A 326 -33.11 -12.77 -6.84
C ILE A 326 -31.95 -13.77 -6.88
N LYS A 327 -30.80 -13.33 -7.36
CA LYS A 327 -29.58 -14.14 -7.47
C LYS A 327 -28.87 -14.24 -6.12
N TYR A 328 -28.85 -13.17 -5.36
CA TYR A 328 -28.22 -13.07 -4.05
C TYR A 328 -29.31 -12.84 -2.99
N LYS A 329 -29.43 -13.75 -2.06
CA LYS A 329 -30.49 -13.75 -1.05
C LYS A 329 -30.21 -12.69 0.04
N PRO A 330 -31.26 -12.12 0.67
CA PRO A 330 -31.14 -11.03 1.64
C PRO A 330 -30.75 -11.53 3.04
N PHE A 331 -29.72 -12.38 3.14
CA PHE A 331 -29.28 -12.95 4.41
C PHE A 331 -28.77 -11.88 5.39
N PHE A 332 -28.05 -10.87 4.87
CA PHE A 332 -27.29 -9.91 5.68
C PHE A 332 -27.92 -8.51 5.72
N VAL A 333 -29.20 -8.37 5.36
CA VAL A 333 -29.93 -7.10 5.48
C VAL A 333 -30.16 -6.73 6.95
N ASP A 334 -30.46 -7.71 7.79
CA ASP A 334 -30.68 -7.52 9.23
C ASP A 334 -29.37 -7.34 10.00
N GLN A 335 -29.28 -6.28 10.81
CA GLN A 335 -28.09 -5.97 11.62
C GLN A 335 -27.78 -7.08 12.64
N LYS A 336 -28.80 -7.72 13.25
CA LYS A 336 -28.58 -8.80 14.22
C LYS A 336 -27.97 -10.03 13.56
N VAL A 337 -28.32 -10.31 12.31
CA VAL A 337 -27.67 -11.38 11.53
C VAL A 337 -26.20 -11.05 11.31
N ARG A 338 -25.89 -9.82 10.89
CA ARG A 338 -24.50 -9.41 10.70
C ARG A 338 -23.69 -9.45 12.00
N ARG A 339 -24.32 -9.08 13.12
CA ARG A 339 -23.72 -9.18 14.46
C ARG A 339 -23.49 -10.65 14.86
N ALA A 340 -24.41 -11.55 14.54
CA ALA A 340 -24.26 -12.98 14.75
C ALA A 340 -23.08 -13.55 13.96
N MET A 341 -22.87 -13.10 12.71
CA MET A 341 -21.71 -13.49 11.91
C MET A 341 -20.37 -13.12 12.60
N ALA A 342 -20.32 -11.98 13.27
CA ALA A 342 -19.15 -11.57 14.03
C ALA A 342 -18.89 -12.45 15.26
N TYR A 343 -19.94 -12.84 16.00
CA TYR A 343 -19.83 -13.80 17.10
C TYR A 343 -19.44 -15.23 16.63
N LEU A 344 -19.84 -15.63 15.41
CA LEU A 344 -19.54 -16.95 14.85
C LEU A 344 -18.14 -17.06 14.22
N THR A 345 -17.41 -15.95 14.09
CA THR A 345 -16.09 -15.99 13.45
C THR A 345 -15.00 -16.21 14.49
N PRO A 346 -14.25 -17.35 14.46
CA PRO A 346 -13.27 -17.72 15.49
C PRO A 346 -11.94 -16.98 15.27
N ILE A 347 -11.94 -15.64 15.37
CA ILE A 347 -10.82 -14.78 14.96
C ILE A 347 -9.53 -15.08 15.74
N ASN A 348 -9.62 -15.33 17.06
CA ASN A 348 -8.44 -15.63 17.87
C ASN A 348 -7.80 -16.96 17.43
N GLU A 349 -8.62 -17.99 17.16
CA GLU A 349 -8.13 -19.27 16.67
C GLU A 349 -7.51 -19.14 15.28
N ILE A 350 -8.13 -18.37 14.38
CA ILE A 350 -7.56 -18.06 13.07
C ILE A 350 -6.18 -17.37 13.22
N ILE A 351 -6.05 -16.40 14.13
CA ILE A 351 -4.78 -15.73 14.38
C ILE A 351 -3.74 -16.72 14.90
N GLU A 352 -4.09 -17.56 15.85
CA GLU A 352 -3.15 -18.48 16.47
C GLU A 352 -2.71 -19.58 15.49
N VAL A 353 -3.66 -20.22 14.81
CA VAL A 353 -3.39 -21.37 13.95
C VAL A 353 -2.84 -20.97 12.58
N MET A 354 -3.46 -19.96 11.93
CA MET A 354 -3.16 -19.65 10.53
C MET A 354 -2.04 -18.63 10.35
N VAL A 355 -1.87 -17.71 11.30
CA VAL A 355 -0.82 -16.69 11.26
C VAL A 355 0.13 -16.73 12.46
N HIS A 356 0.06 -17.83 13.25
CA HIS A 356 0.98 -18.15 14.36
C HIS A 356 1.10 -17.00 15.38
N GLY A 357 0.00 -16.37 15.74
CA GLY A 357 -0.03 -15.24 16.67
C GLY A 357 0.56 -13.94 16.10
N LYS A 358 0.91 -13.89 14.79
CA LYS A 358 1.57 -12.74 14.17
C LYS A 358 0.58 -11.79 13.47
N ALA A 359 -0.49 -11.48 14.17
CA ALA A 359 -1.49 -10.49 13.76
C ALA A 359 -2.16 -9.88 15.00
N ASP A 360 -2.72 -8.69 14.84
CA ASP A 360 -3.47 -8.01 15.89
C ASP A 360 -4.95 -7.91 15.47
N ARG A 361 -5.88 -8.15 16.42
CA ARG A 361 -7.32 -8.00 16.17
C ARG A 361 -7.65 -6.53 15.94
N GLN A 362 -8.68 -6.29 15.14
CA GLN A 362 -9.19 -4.95 14.84
C GLN A 362 -10.71 -4.92 14.97
N ALA A 363 -11.25 -3.84 15.58
CA ALA A 363 -12.69 -3.68 15.81
C ALA A 363 -13.38 -2.84 14.71
N ALA A 364 -12.63 -2.01 14.00
CA ALA A 364 -13.16 -1.06 13.02
C ALA A 364 -12.19 -0.87 11.83
N GLN A 365 -12.57 -0.02 10.89
CA GLN A 365 -11.82 0.21 9.64
C GLN A 365 -10.53 1.04 9.81
N ILE A 366 -10.39 1.77 10.91
CA ILE A 366 -9.17 2.55 11.19
C ILE A 366 -8.20 1.68 11.98
N SER A 367 -6.92 1.70 11.60
CA SER A 367 -5.87 0.95 12.28
C SER A 367 -5.66 1.46 13.71
N THR A 368 -5.41 0.53 14.64
CA THR A 368 -5.03 0.84 16.03
C THR A 368 -3.72 1.63 16.15
N LEU A 369 -2.97 1.76 15.06
CA LEU A 369 -1.75 2.57 15.00
C LEU A 369 -2.03 4.07 14.79
N LYS A 370 -3.26 4.45 14.44
CA LYS A 370 -3.63 5.85 14.17
C LYS A 370 -4.19 6.52 15.41
N SER A 371 -3.84 7.79 15.62
CA SER A 371 -4.39 8.63 16.71
C SER A 371 -5.92 8.83 16.61
N THR A 372 -6.48 8.67 15.41
CA THR A 372 -7.92 8.74 15.15
C THR A 372 -8.66 7.41 15.36
N TYR A 373 -7.98 6.36 15.84
CA TYR A 373 -8.64 5.11 16.20
C TYR A 373 -9.56 5.30 17.42
N ASN A 374 -10.77 4.74 17.33
CA ASN A 374 -11.71 4.74 18.45
C ASN A 374 -11.44 3.54 19.38
N ASP A 375 -10.69 3.76 20.45
CA ASP A 375 -10.28 2.74 21.42
C ASP A 375 -11.38 2.33 22.41
N THR A 376 -12.53 3.00 22.38
CA THR A 376 -13.71 2.61 23.18
C THR A 376 -14.43 1.40 22.61
N LEU A 377 -14.21 1.07 21.32
CA LEU A 377 -14.82 -0.07 20.66
C LEU A 377 -14.25 -1.40 21.16
N LYS A 378 -15.11 -2.29 21.61
CA LYS A 378 -14.71 -3.58 22.14
C LYS A 378 -14.64 -4.63 21.06
N LEU A 379 -13.61 -5.49 21.11
CA LEU A 379 -13.53 -6.66 20.23
C LEU A 379 -14.71 -7.59 20.50
N ILE A 380 -15.40 -8.01 19.44
CA ILE A 380 -16.51 -8.96 19.57
C ILE A 380 -15.92 -10.35 19.89
N PRO A 381 -16.30 -10.98 20.99
CA PRO A 381 -15.82 -12.31 21.35
C PRO A 381 -16.41 -13.38 20.41
N PHE A 382 -15.77 -14.54 20.34
CA PHE A 382 -16.34 -15.72 19.74
C PHE A 382 -17.37 -16.33 20.71
N ASP A 383 -18.65 -16.41 20.30
CA ASP A 383 -19.75 -16.86 21.14
C ASP A 383 -20.88 -17.44 20.27
N ILE A 384 -20.89 -18.75 20.12
CA ILE A 384 -21.87 -19.47 19.29
C ILE A 384 -23.29 -19.33 19.86
N GLU A 385 -23.45 -19.39 21.19
CA GLU A 385 -24.78 -19.33 21.80
C GLU A 385 -25.39 -17.93 21.65
N LYS A 386 -24.58 -16.88 21.85
CA LYS A 386 -25.03 -15.51 21.60
C LYS A 386 -25.44 -15.27 20.14
N ALA A 387 -24.72 -15.86 19.20
CA ALA A 387 -25.11 -15.79 17.78
C ALA A 387 -26.41 -16.52 17.51
N LYS A 388 -26.63 -17.71 18.09
CA LYS A 388 -27.89 -18.47 17.97
C LYS A 388 -29.09 -17.66 18.50
N GLU A 389 -28.94 -17.00 19.66
CA GLU A 389 -29.96 -16.12 20.21
C GLU A 389 -30.35 -15.03 19.21
N LEU A 390 -29.37 -14.29 18.67
CA LEU A 390 -29.61 -13.24 17.71
C LEU A 390 -30.30 -13.73 16.43
N LEU A 391 -29.94 -14.92 15.94
CA LEU A 391 -30.55 -15.53 14.77
C LEU A 391 -32.02 -15.91 15.04
N ILE A 392 -32.31 -16.49 16.22
CA ILE A 392 -33.67 -16.83 16.64
C ILE A 392 -34.53 -15.58 16.77
N GLU A 393 -34.02 -14.50 17.38
CA GLU A 393 -34.74 -13.24 17.55
C GLU A 393 -35.23 -12.65 16.22
N VAL A 394 -34.52 -12.92 15.11
CA VAL A 394 -34.90 -12.44 13.78
C VAL A 394 -35.53 -13.52 12.91
N GLY A 395 -35.93 -14.65 13.52
CA GLY A 395 -36.73 -15.70 12.90
C GLY A 395 -35.96 -16.72 12.06
N TRP A 396 -34.65 -16.83 12.24
CA TRP A 396 -33.85 -17.91 11.67
C TRP A 396 -33.85 -19.11 12.63
N VAL A 397 -34.63 -20.14 12.32
CA VAL A 397 -34.79 -21.37 13.12
C VAL A 397 -34.72 -22.58 12.19
N ASP A 398 -34.31 -23.72 12.71
CA ASP A 398 -34.38 -24.99 11.99
C ASP A 398 -35.83 -25.51 12.10
N THR A 399 -36.59 -25.48 10.99
CA THR A 399 -38.01 -25.86 10.99
C THR A 399 -38.27 -27.27 10.47
N ASP A 400 -37.28 -27.93 9.86
CA ASP A 400 -37.43 -29.30 9.31
C ASP A 400 -36.47 -30.32 9.89
N GLY A 401 -35.58 -29.90 10.80
CA GLY A 401 -34.69 -30.79 11.53
C GLY A 401 -33.43 -31.24 10.75
N ASP A 402 -33.06 -30.51 9.68
CA ASP A 402 -31.87 -30.82 8.88
C ASP A 402 -30.58 -30.22 9.45
N ASN A 403 -30.66 -29.55 10.60
CA ASN A 403 -29.61 -28.80 11.29
C ASN A 403 -29.17 -27.52 10.57
N ILE A 404 -29.87 -27.06 9.52
CA ILE A 404 -29.67 -25.77 8.89
C ILE A 404 -30.87 -24.88 9.23
N ARG A 405 -30.59 -23.67 9.70
CA ARG A 405 -31.65 -22.68 9.98
C ARG A 405 -32.29 -22.23 8.69
N ASP A 406 -33.58 -22.04 8.75
CA ASP A 406 -34.36 -21.51 7.63
C ASP A 406 -35.29 -20.37 8.07
N LYS A 407 -35.79 -19.62 7.10
CA LYS A 407 -36.76 -18.53 7.30
C LYS A 407 -37.62 -18.41 6.07
N ILE A 408 -38.89 -18.00 6.24
CA ILE A 408 -39.74 -17.65 5.11
C ILE A 408 -39.36 -16.27 4.59
N ILE A 409 -38.86 -16.22 3.35
CA ILE A 409 -38.50 -14.99 2.65
C ILE A 409 -39.36 -14.91 1.40
N ASN A 410 -40.16 -13.84 1.27
CA ASN A 410 -41.10 -13.65 0.15
C ASN A 410 -42.04 -14.87 -0.08
N GLY A 411 -42.51 -15.50 1.00
CA GLY A 411 -43.38 -16.66 0.94
C GLY A 411 -42.67 -17.99 0.64
N VAL A 412 -41.33 -18.02 0.51
CA VAL A 412 -40.55 -19.20 0.22
C VAL A 412 -39.67 -19.55 1.41
N ARG A 413 -39.75 -20.81 1.88
CA ARG A 413 -38.82 -21.32 2.88
C ARG A 413 -37.39 -21.30 2.30
N THR A 414 -36.51 -20.58 2.95
CA THR A 414 -35.15 -20.31 2.49
C THR A 414 -34.17 -20.80 3.55
N PRO A 415 -33.39 -21.85 3.29
CA PRO A 415 -32.32 -22.27 4.21
C PRO A 415 -31.22 -21.23 4.28
N PHE A 416 -30.58 -21.06 5.44
CA PHE A 416 -29.45 -20.14 5.60
C PHE A 416 -28.18 -20.76 5.00
N SER A 417 -28.14 -20.78 3.68
CA SER A 417 -27.02 -21.29 2.89
C SER A 417 -26.51 -20.17 1.98
N PHE A 418 -25.27 -19.76 2.15
CA PHE A 418 -24.68 -18.64 1.42
C PHE A 418 -23.27 -18.93 0.93
N LYS A 419 -22.86 -18.21 -0.13
CA LYS A 419 -21.52 -18.25 -0.71
C LYS A 419 -20.58 -17.31 0.01
N LEU A 420 -19.43 -17.83 0.45
CA LEU A 420 -18.30 -17.03 0.92
C LEU A 420 -17.23 -17.00 -0.18
N SER A 421 -17.19 -15.89 -0.91
CA SER A 421 -16.22 -15.65 -1.97
C SER A 421 -14.87 -15.25 -1.39
N TYR A 422 -13.76 -15.75 -1.94
CA TYR A 422 -12.42 -15.41 -1.49
C TYR A 422 -11.36 -15.56 -2.58
N MET A 423 -10.26 -14.80 -2.47
CA MET A 423 -9.11 -14.97 -3.34
C MET A 423 -8.40 -16.28 -3.02
N SER A 424 -8.22 -17.13 -4.05
CA SER A 424 -7.65 -18.47 -3.91
C SER A 424 -6.20 -18.41 -3.46
N SER A 425 -5.94 -18.94 -2.27
CA SER A 425 -4.60 -19.26 -1.75
C SER A 425 -4.71 -20.38 -0.71
N PRO A 426 -3.64 -21.14 -0.42
CA PRO A 426 -3.69 -22.18 0.61
C PRO A 426 -4.16 -21.65 1.95
N ILE A 427 -3.63 -20.52 2.42
CA ILE A 427 -3.96 -19.95 3.73
C ILE A 427 -5.41 -19.43 3.79
N THR A 428 -5.90 -18.76 2.74
CA THR A 428 -7.28 -18.26 2.69
C THR A 428 -8.29 -19.40 2.65
N LYS A 429 -7.97 -20.49 1.95
CA LYS A 429 -8.81 -21.70 1.95
C LYS A 429 -9.01 -22.26 3.34
N GLU A 430 -7.93 -22.45 4.10
CA GLU A 430 -8.01 -22.98 5.46
C GLU A 430 -8.78 -22.05 6.40
N ILE A 431 -8.57 -20.74 6.32
CA ILE A 431 -9.35 -19.74 7.07
C ILE A 431 -10.85 -19.88 6.77
N VAL A 432 -11.23 -20.00 5.49
CA VAL A 432 -12.63 -20.16 5.09
C VAL A 432 -13.21 -21.46 5.60
N LEU A 433 -12.43 -22.55 5.64
CA LEU A 433 -12.89 -23.83 6.21
C LEU A 433 -13.12 -23.74 7.73
N MET A 434 -12.28 -23.04 8.48
CA MET A 434 -12.50 -22.78 9.90
C MET A 434 -13.78 -21.97 10.13
N ILE A 435 -14.01 -20.93 9.33
CA ILE A 435 -15.23 -20.12 9.37
C ILE A 435 -16.46 -20.99 9.05
N LYS A 436 -16.41 -21.79 8.00
CA LYS A 436 -17.48 -22.72 7.62
C LYS A 436 -17.85 -23.68 8.74
N GLU A 437 -16.85 -24.31 9.35
CA GLU A 437 -17.07 -25.25 10.47
C GLU A 437 -17.74 -24.55 11.66
N SER A 438 -17.25 -23.38 12.01
CA SER A 438 -17.82 -22.61 13.12
C SER A 438 -19.27 -22.19 12.86
N MET A 439 -19.58 -21.71 11.66
CA MET A 439 -20.93 -21.29 11.27
C MET A 439 -21.90 -22.48 11.20
N TYR A 440 -21.42 -23.65 10.78
CA TYR A 440 -22.24 -24.87 10.76
C TYR A 440 -22.72 -25.28 12.17
N LYS A 441 -21.91 -25.07 13.21
CA LYS A 441 -22.29 -25.31 14.63
C LYS A 441 -23.48 -24.46 15.09
N ALA A 442 -23.75 -23.36 14.37
CA ALA A 442 -24.91 -22.50 14.62
C ALA A 442 -26.05 -22.71 13.63
N GLY A 443 -25.97 -23.69 12.74
CA GLY A 443 -26.97 -24.02 11.75
C GLY A 443 -26.91 -23.14 10.47
N LEU A 444 -25.73 -22.63 10.12
CA LEU A 444 -25.51 -21.89 8.87
C LEU A 444 -24.62 -22.68 7.92
N PHE A 445 -25.04 -22.84 6.67
CA PHE A 445 -24.24 -23.53 5.66
C PHE A 445 -23.45 -22.51 4.84
N VAL A 446 -22.13 -22.64 4.85
CA VAL A 446 -21.21 -21.81 4.06
C VAL A 446 -20.71 -22.61 2.86
N GLU A 447 -20.89 -22.07 1.66
CA GLU A 447 -20.32 -22.59 0.41
C GLU A 447 -19.03 -21.83 0.07
N PRO A 448 -17.83 -22.43 0.26
CA PRO A 448 -16.57 -21.80 -0.10
C PRO A 448 -16.48 -21.59 -1.61
N THR A 449 -16.24 -20.34 -2.05
CA THR A 449 -16.23 -19.96 -3.46
C THR A 449 -14.89 -19.27 -3.81
N PRO A 450 -13.83 -20.06 -4.16
CA PRO A 450 -12.53 -19.52 -4.51
C PRO A 450 -12.57 -18.83 -5.89
N MET A 451 -11.84 -17.71 -6.02
CA MET A 451 -11.75 -16.92 -7.24
C MET A 451 -10.31 -16.43 -7.45
N ASP A 452 -9.96 -16.11 -8.71
CA ASP A 452 -8.80 -15.26 -8.99
C ASP A 452 -9.08 -13.79 -8.60
N PHE A 453 -8.02 -12.99 -8.53
CA PHE A 453 -8.16 -11.58 -8.11
C PHE A 453 -9.08 -10.77 -9.00
N THR A 454 -8.98 -10.94 -10.33
CA THR A 454 -9.74 -10.13 -11.30
C THR A 454 -11.24 -10.40 -11.19
N LEU A 455 -11.62 -11.67 -11.11
CA LEU A 455 -13.02 -12.07 -10.94
C LEU A 455 -13.55 -11.68 -9.56
N PHE A 456 -12.75 -11.87 -8.51
CA PHE A 456 -13.12 -11.48 -7.14
C PHE A 456 -13.41 -9.98 -7.06
N TYR A 457 -12.50 -9.15 -7.57
CA TYR A 457 -12.64 -7.70 -7.54
C TYR A 457 -13.80 -7.21 -8.40
N LYS A 458 -13.96 -7.79 -9.61
CA LYS A 458 -15.11 -7.50 -10.47
C LYS A 458 -16.44 -7.80 -9.78
N ASN A 459 -16.57 -8.96 -9.14
CA ASN A 459 -17.79 -9.32 -8.41
C ASN A 459 -18.05 -8.39 -7.23
N ALA A 460 -17.01 -7.96 -6.52
CA ALA A 460 -17.13 -6.96 -5.45
C ALA A 460 -17.67 -5.62 -5.97
N MET A 461 -17.10 -5.10 -7.06
CA MET A 461 -17.53 -3.85 -7.70
C MET A 461 -18.96 -3.91 -8.28
N ASP A 462 -19.36 -5.08 -8.78
CA ASP A 462 -20.71 -5.31 -9.33
C ASP A 462 -21.72 -5.73 -8.24
N HIS A 463 -21.29 -5.80 -6.96
CA HIS A 463 -22.08 -6.26 -5.80
C HIS A 463 -22.60 -7.71 -5.96
N ASN A 464 -21.93 -8.51 -6.74
CA ASN A 464 -22.27 -9.88 -7.11
C ASN A 464 -21.72 -10.91 -6.09
N PHE A 465 -22.12 -10.78 -4.84
CA PHE A 465 -21.75 -11.70 -3.77
C PHE A 465 -22.77 -11.67 -2.62
N GLU A 466 -22.76 -12.70 -1.76
CA GLU A 466 -23.48 -12.72 -0.48
C GLU A 466 -22.53 -12.33 0.65
N ALA A 467 -21.41 -13.04 0.76
CA ALA A 467 -20.32 -12.69 1.66
C ALA A 467 -18.96 -12.81 0.93
N MET A 468 -17.98 -12.02 1.35
CA MET A 468 -16.64 -12.04 0.76
C MET A 468 -15.55 -11.90 1.81
N LEU A 469 -14.50 -12.75 1.74
CA LEU A 469 -13.29 -12.61 2.57
C LEU A 469 -12.28 -11.74 1.81
N GLY A 470 -12.11 -10.51 2.27
CA GLY A 470 -11.25 -9.51 1.65
C GLY A 470 -10.25 -8.89 2.61
N GLY A 471 -9.49 -7.94 2.11
CA GLY A 471 -8.55 -7.15 2.90
C GLY A 471 -8.29 -5.79 2.28
N TRP A 472 -8.01 -4.80 3.13
CA TRP A 472 -7.59 -3.48 2.70
C TRP A 472 -6.16 -3.19 3.13
N GLY A 473 -5.37 -2.68 2.21
CA GLY A 473 -4.11 -2.03 2.52
C GLY A 473 -4.37 -0.62 3.04
N GLY A 474 -3.48 -0.12 3.88
CA GLY A 474 -3.53 1.26 4.37
C GLY A 474 -2.15 1.87 4.48
N SER A 475 -2.11 3.14 4.83
CA SER A 475 -0.93 3.93 5.16
C SER A 475 -1.20 4.77 6.42
N ALA A 476 -0.16 5.42 6.93
CA ALA A 476 -0.29 6.36 8.05
C ALA A 476 -1.09 7.60 7.66
N SER A 477 -1.00 8.03 6.39
CA SER A 477 -1.77 9.16 5.88
C SER A 477 -3.28 8.98 6.07
N TYR A 478 -4.00 10.08 6.07
CA TYR A 478 -5.46 10.06 6.13
C TYR A 478 -6.03 9.26 4.95
N SER A 479 -6.89 8.31 5.26
CA SER A 479 -7.64 7.56 4.24
C SER A 479 -9.05 8.12 4.17
N ASN A 480 -9.35 8.86 3.09
CA ASN A 480 -10.66 9.43 2.87
C ASN A 480 -11.73 8.31 2.85
N PRO A 481 -12.71 8.32 3.78
CA PRO A 481 -13.71 7.26 3.88
C PRO A 481 -14.77 7.29 2.77
N MET A 482 -14.81 8.33 1.95
CA MET A 482 -15.81 8.52 0.88
C MET A 482 -15.94 7.30 -0.03
N GLN A 483 -14.80 6.77 -0.51
CA GLN A 483 -14.80 5.70 -1.50
C GLN A 483 -15.30 4.36 -0.93
N LEU A 484 -15.04 4.09 0.35
CA LEU A 484 -15.39 2.81 0.97
C LEU A 484 -16.75 2.82 1.69
N TRP A 485 -17.19 3.99 2.17
CA TRP A 485 -18.28 4.04 3.16
C TRP A 485 -19.42 4.99 2.81
N HIS A 486 -19.21 5.96 1.89
CA HIS A 486 -20.29 6.88 1.49
C HIS A 486 -21.30 6.18 0.57
N THR A 487 -22.59 6.51 0.72
CA THR A 487 -23.65 5.86 -0.05
C THR A 487 -23.54 6.09 -1.56
N SER A 488 -23.01 7.24 -2.00
CA SER A 488 -22.75 7.51 -3.43
C SER A 488 -21.78 6.50 -4.06
N SER A 489 -20.84 5.96 -3.28
CA SER A 489 -19.87 4.98 -3.77
C SER A 489 -20.48 3.61 -4.07
N TRP A 490 -21.60 3.27 -3.45
CA TRP A 490 -22.42 2.12 -3.86
C TRP A 490 -23.01 2.34 -5.27
N VAL A 491 -23.62 3.50 -5.49
CA VAL A 491 -24.30 3.83 -6.75
C VAL A 491 -23.32 3.95 -7.91
N THR A 492 -22.16 4.55 -7.67
CA THR A 492 -21.12 4.79 -8.70
C THR A 492 -20.18 3.61 -8.90
N LYS A 493 -20.44 2.46 -8.26
CA LYS A 493 -19.56 1.28 -8.25
C LYS A 493 -18.15 1.60 -7.72
N GLY A 494 -18.08 2.41 -6.66
CA GLY A 494 -16.87 2.60 -5.87
C GLY A 494 -16.61 1.39 -4.95
N SER A 495 -15.78 1.57 -3.93
CA SER A 495 -15.37 0.45 -3.05
C SER A 495 -16.32 0.20 -1.87
N ASN A 496 -17.50 0.84 -1.84
CA ASN A 496 -18.56 0.50 -0.87
C ASN A 496 -19.28 -0.80 -1.31
N PHE A 497 -18.57 -1.92 -1.26
CA PHE A 497 -19.04 -3.20 -1.81
C PHE A 497 -20.26 -3.75 -1.09
N CYS A 498 -20.40 -3.49 0.22
CA CYS A 498 -21.45 -4.07 1.06
C CYS A 498 -22.75 -3.25 1.10
N GLY A 499 -22.76 -2.04 0.54
CA GLY A 499 -23.93 -1.17 0.57
C GLY A 499 -24.19 -0.52 1.94
N PHE A 500 -23.14 -0.29 2.72
CA PHE A 500 -23.21 0.43 3.99
C PHE A 500 -23.65 1.88 3.76
N GLY A 501 -24.29 2.44 4.77
CA GLY A 501 -24.47 3.87 4.95
C GLY A 501 -25.90 4.36 4.75
N ASP A 502 -26.11 5.53 5.31
CA ASP A 502 -27.32 6.35 5.30
C ASP A 502 -26.92 7.84 5.36
N ALA A 503 -27.89 8.74 5.45
CA ALA A 503 -27.66 10.18 5.51
C ALA A 503 -26.79 10.61 6.71
N GLU A 504 -26.86 9.90 7.85
CA GLU A 504 -26.05 10.20 9.04
C GLU A 504 -24.56 9.84 8.79
N SER A 505 -24.30 8.64 8.25
CA SER A 505 -22.92 8.25 7.92
C SER A 505 -22.32 9.12 6.83
N ASP A 506 -23.11 9.53 5.83
CA ASP A 506 -22.65 10.42 4.77
C ASP A 506 -22.27 11.79 5.33
N ALA A 507 -23.08 12.37 6.24
CA ALA A 507 -22.76 13.63 6.90
C ALA A 507 -21.47 13.55 7.74
N LEU A 508 -21.24 12.45 8.46
CA LEU A 508 -20.00 12.23 9.22
C LEU A 508 -18.77 12.12 8.29
N ILE A 509 -18.92 11.48 7.14
CA ILE A 509 -17.86 11.37 6.13
C ILE A 509 -17.53 12.74 5.54
N GLU A 510 -18.56 13.52 5.21
CA GLU A 510 -18.39 14.87 4.67
C GLU A 510 -17.75 15.80 5.70
N GLU A 511 -18.18 15.75 6.98
CA GLU A 511 -17.58 16.50 8.07
C GLU A 511 -16.10 16.14 8.26
N ALA A 512 -15.75 14.85 8.30
CA ALA A 512 -14.37 14.40 8.40
C ALA A 512 -13.52 14.91 7.22
N ASN A 513 -14.06 14.92 6.00
CA ASN A 513 -13.34 15.36 4.82
C ASN A 513 -13.15 16.87 4.73
N THR A 514 -14.07 17.67 5.25
CA THR A 514 -14.07 19.14 5.05
C THR A 514 -13.62 19.92 6.28
N SER A 515 -13.53 19.29 7.46
CA SER A 515 -13.08 19.96 8.68
C SER A 515 -11.56 20.18 8.65
N LEU A 516 -11.11 21.42 8.67
CA LEU A 516 -9.70 21.80 8.87
C LEU A 516 -9.30 21.78 10.34
N ASP A 517 -10.26 21.70 11.27
CA ASP A 517 -10.05 21.50 12.69
C ASP A 517 -9.81 20.02 12.97
N SER A 518 -8.61 19.68 13.43
CA SER A 518 -8.20 18.30 13.67
C SER A 518 -9.03 17.60 14.76
N ALA A 519 -9.56 18.33 15.74
CA ALA A 519 -10.40 17.75 16.79
C ALA A 519 -11.78 17.37 16.23
N LYS A 520 -12.40 18.22 15.43
CA LYS A 520 -13.67 17.93 14.74
C LYS A 520 -13.52 16.81 13.74
N HIS A 521 -12.44 16.83 12.98
CA HIS A 521 -12.08 15.74 12.06
C HIS A 521 -12.00 14.39 12.79
N ALA A 522 -11.26 14.33 13.90
CA ALA A 522 -11.13 13.11 14.69
C ALA A 522 -12.47 12.66 15.31
N GLU A 523 -13.28 13.60 15.81
CA GLU A 523 -14.61 13.31 16.37
C GLU A 523 -15.55 12.72 15.33
N ALA A 524 -15.60 13.29 14.12
CA ALA A 524 -16.40 12.75 13.02
C ALA A 524 -15.97 11.31 12.64
N LEU A 525 -14.66 11.06 12.59
CA LEU A 525 -14.13 9.71 12.36
C LEU A 525 -14.46 8.75 13.50
N TRP A 526 -14.46 9.17 14.75
CA TRP A 526 -14.83 8.34 15.89
C TRP A 526 -16.30 7.92 15.83
N LYS A 527 -17.19 8.86 15.54
CA LYS A 527 -18.62 8.59 15.35
C LYS A 527 -18.86 7.64 14.16
N LEU A 528 -18.18 7.84 13.03
CA LEU A 528 -18.25 6.96 11.88
C LEU A 528 -17.79 5.54 12.21
N GLN A 529 -16.68 5.38 12.95
CA GLN A 529 -16.19 4.08 13.40
C GLN A 529 -17.24 3.37 14.28
N ALA A 530 -17.87 4.09 15.22
CA ALA A 530 -18.90 3.53 16.06
C ALA A 530 -20.13 3.08 15.25
N LYS A 531 -20.54 3.85 14.24
CA LYS A 531 -21.63 3.47 13.35
C LYS A 531 -21.32 2.23 12.52
N ILE A 532 -20.13 2.16 11.90
CA ILE A 532 -19.66 0.98 11.16
C ILE A 532 -19.57 -0.24 12.07
N TYR A 533 -19.04 -0.08 13.28
CA TYR A 533 -18.97 -1.15 14.28
C TYR A 533 -20.36 -1.67 14.70
N ASN A 534 -21.35 -0.78 14.85
CA ASN A 534 -22.70 -1.18 15.21
C ASN A 534 -23.42 -1.85 14.04
N ASP A 535 -23.31 -1.32 12.84
CA ASP A 535 -24.00 -1.83 11.66
C ASP A 535 -23.37 -3.11 11.08
N GLN A 536 -22.10 -3.38 11.42
CA GLN A 536 -21.36 -4.60 11.00
C GLN A 536 -21.43 -4.90 9.51
N PRO A 537 -21.18 -3.95 8.58
CA PRO A 537 -21.02 -4.28 7.16
C PRO A 537 -19.84 -5.22 6.92
N TYR A 538 -18.85 -5.13 7.78
CA TYR A 538 -17.67 -6.01 7.85
C TYR A 538 -17.58 -6.70 9.20
N VAL A 539 -17.29 -7.99 9.19
CA VAL A 539 -16.67 -8.65 10.34
C VAL A 539 -15.17 -8.38 10.24
N PHE A 540 -14.66 -7.44 11.02
CA PHE A 540 -13.23 -7.13 11.08
C PHE A 540 -12.49 -8.28 11.72
N LEU A 541 -11.46 -8.79 11.05
CA LEU A 541 -10.72 -9.95 11.51
C LEU A 541 -9.43 -9.52 12.22
N TYR A 542 -8.41 -9.23 11.44
CA TYR A 542 -7.09 -8.90 11.99
C TYR A 542 -6.25 -8.08 11.00
N ALA A 543 -5.27 -7.37 11.56
CA ALA A 543 -4.18 -6.74 10.84
C ALA A 543 -2.95 -7.66 10.86
N SER A 544 -2.48 -8.11 9.70
CA SER A 544 -1.25 -8.90 9.58
C SER A 544 -0.02 -8.04 9.84
N LYS A 545 1.10 -8.65 10.26
CA LYS A 545 2.39 -7.95 10.45
C LYS A 545 3.28 -8.04 9.22
N ASN A 546 4.10 -7.01 8.99
CA ASN A 546 5.23 -7.06 8.08
C ASN A 546 6.30 -8.01 8.65
N LYS A 547 7.04 -8.66 7.78
CA LYS A 547 8.11 -9.60 8.13
C LYS A 547 9.41 -9.01 7.63
N ILE A 548 10.17 -8.40 8.53
CA ILE A 548 11.37 -7.63 8.19
C ILE A 548 12.61 -8.42 8.60
N ALA A 549 13.60 -8.48 7.72
CA ALA A 549 14.95 -8.92 8.05
C ALA A 549 15.95 -7.97 7.38
N ILE A 550 16.97 -7.53 8.16
CA ILE A 550 18.02 -6.60 7.74
C ILE A 550 19.36 -7.15 8.20
N HIS A 551 20.33 -7.24 7.29
CA HIS A 551 21.66 -7.78 7.61
C HIS A 551 22.41 -6.87 8.60
N LYS A 552 23.02 -7.47 9.62
CA LYS A 552 23.71 -6.78 10.72
C LYS A 552 25.04 -6.13 10.33
N ARG A 553 25.48 -6.30 9.08
CA ARG A 553 26.63 -5.56 8.54
C ARG A 553 26.40 -4.06 8.40
N PHE A 554 25.14 -3.61 8.56
CA PHE A 554 24.78 -2.20 8.53
C PHE A 554 24.43 -1.68 9.92
N ASP A 555 24.80 -0.41 10.16
CA ASP A 555 24.27 0.45 11.21
C ASP A 555 23.04 1.23 10.72
N ASN A 556 22.45 2.03 11.62
CA ASN A 556 21.25 2.83 11.38
C ASN A 556 20.04 1.98 10.97
N VAL A 557 19.96 0.78 11.51
CA VAL A 557 18.87 -0.15 11.28
C VAL A 557 17.63 0.35 12.03
N GLN A 558 16.69 0.94 11.29
CA GLN A 558 15.40 1.38 11.79
C GLN A 558 14.28 0.81 10.92
N THR A 559 13.20 0.38 11.57
CA THR A 559 12.04 -0.19 10.91
C THR A 559 10.79 0.64 11.19
N TYR A 560 9.89 0.71 10.23
CA TYR A 560 8.72 1.58 10.27
C TYR A 560 7.42 0.81 10.06
N PHE A 561 6.32 1.31 10.58
CA PHE A 561 4.97 0.79 10.31
C PHE A 561 4.54 1.10 8.88
N GLU A 562 4.94 2.27 8.37
CA GLU A 562 4.66 2.71 7.01
C GLU A 562 5.54 1.98 5.99
N ARG A 563 5.00 1.74 4.79
CA ARG A 563 5.74 1.12 3.69
C ARG A 563 6.83 2.04 3.12
N PRO A 564 7.97 1.46 2.72
CA PRO A 564 8.32 0.03 2.59
C PRO A 564 8.75 -0.67 3.89
N GLY A 565 8.75 0.01 5.03
CA GLY A 565 9.13 -0.52 6.34
C GLY A 565 10.61 -0.37 6.70
N VAL A 566 11.45 0.00 5.73
CA VAL A 566 12.89 0.23 5.89
C VAL A 566 13.31 1.36 4.93
N MET A 567 14.10 2.30 5.43
CA MET A 567 14.76 3.33 4.62
C MET A 567 16.18 2.87 4.28
N ILE A 568 16.34 2.23 3.13
CA ILE A 568 17.62 1.60 2.72
C ILE A 568 18.74 2.63 2.61
N GLN A 569 18.46 3.86 2.17
CA GLN A 569 19.46 4.94 2.06
C GLN A 569 20.11 5.30 3.40
N ASN A 570 19.50 4.93 4.52
CA ASN A 570 20.03 5.17 5.87
C ASN A 570 20.96 4.07 6.36
N LEU A 571 21.03 2.93 5.69
CA LEU A 571 21.88 1.80 6.08
C LEU A 571 23.35 2.12 5.82
N LYS A 572 24.13 2.23 6.87
CA LYS A 572 25.55 2.56 6.83
C LYS A 572 26.39 1.31 7.07
N LEU A 573 27.26 0.95 6.12
CA LEU A 573 28.17 -0.19 6.30
C LEU A 573 29.06 0.03 7.51
N LYS A 574 29.12 -0.97 8.40
CA LYS A 574 29.94 -0.92 9.61
C LYS A 574 31.43 -1.02 9.28
N PRO A 575 32.30 -0.29 10.01
CA PRO A 575 33.74 -0.30 9.76
C PRO A 575 34.37 -1.69 9.80
N GLU A 576 33.91 -2.58 10.67
CA GLU A 576 34.43 -3.95 10.81
C GLU A 576 34.19 -4.81 9.55
N PHE A 577 33.23 -4.45 8.68
CA PHE A 577 33.01 -5.15 7.43
C PHE A 577 33.81 -4.58 6.25
N VAL A 578 34.35 -3.37 6.35
CA VAL A 578 35.09 -2.72 5.25
C VAL A 578 36.39 -3.46 4.90
N ASN A 579 36.98 -4.21 5.84
CA ASN A 579 38.31 -4.84 5.72
C ASN A 579 38.31 -6.37 5.92
N ILE A 580 37.16 -7.04 5.82
CA ILE A 580 37.09 -8.49 6.03
C ILE A 580 37.57 -9.24 4.77
N ASN A 581 38.79 -9.79 4.83
CA ASN A 581 39.18 -10.95 4.02
C ASN A 581 38.42 -12.17 4.56
N LEU A 582 37.26 -12.47 3.97
CA LEU A 582 36.38 -13.55 4.42
C LEU A 582 37.08 -14.91 4.19
N ALA A 583 37.54 -15.52 5.27
CA ALA A 583 37.77 -16.96 5.27
C ALA A 583 36.40 -17.69 5.17
N PRO A 584 36.29 -18.77 4.41
CA PRO A 584 35.00 -19.46 4.22
C PRO A 584 34.53 -20.06 5.55
N ASN A 585 33.43 -19.53 6.09
CA ASN A 585 32.71 -20.22 7.16
C ASN A 585 31.97 -21.40 6.56
N VAL A 586 32.36 -22.61 6.97
CA VAL A 586 31.65 -23.85 6.65
C VAL A 586 30.24 -23.77 7.28
N ILE A 587 29.21 -23.85 6.46
CA ILE A 587 27.84 -23.95 6.93
C ILE A 587 27.62 -25.41 7.36
N GLU A 588 27.50 -25.65 8.66
CA GLU A 588 26.99 -26.91 9.22
C GLU A 588 25.48 -27.07 9.04
#